data_91a902ce73b5a0723cdaebfe36d977cf
#
_entry.id   91a902ce73b5a0723cdaebfe36d977cf
#
_cell.length_a   1.000
_cell.length_b   1.000
_cell.length_c   1.000
_cell.angle_alpha   90.00
_cell.angle_beta   90.00
_cell.angle_gamma   90.00
#
_symmetry.space_group_name_H-M   'P 1'
#
loop_
_entity.id
_entity.type
_entity.pdbx_description
1 polymer ?
#
loop_
_entity_poly.entity_id
_entity_poly.type
_entity_poly.pdbx_seq_one_letter_code
_entity_poly.pdbx_strand_id
1 'polypeptide(L)'
;MKKTALIFYLLFSFSSFAQETDFFTKLKYTDLIFYQKEYIFDIRIKGENPENYTGNFKISSNDYEATNCILNSSRHSKDIKRAKELLQKMILISNALYRSLYQYVYYDKEHYTASYIAPNCWKLSFADEETRKRMSVSKDAVCYFIVKLDENGYITQIKSVIEEDRDITVDYTTKELSPQEASALGGKITEVLMGNNLVSNFTNIKGSISNPNVKKTFVFEIKTKQ
;
A
#
# COMPACT_ATOMS: atom_id res chain seq x y z
N MET A 1 -27.93 6.90 -39.04
CA MET A 1 -27.35 7.37 -37.79
C MET A 1 -27.49 6.41 -36.57
N LYS A 2 -28.62 5.70 -36.35
CA LYS A 2 -28.82 4.79 -35.21
C LYS A 2 -27.91 3.55 -35.20
N LYS A 3 -27.50 3.01 -36.36
CA LYS A 3 -26.64 1.81 -36.43
C LYS A 3 -25.16 2.09 -36.09
N THR A 4 -24.65 3.28 -36.38
CA THR A 4 -23.29 3.69 -36.09
C THR A 4 -23.07 3.92 -34.58
N ALA A 5 -24.10 4.47 -33.91
CA ALA A 5 -24.05 4.67 -32.45
C ALA A 5 -24.01 3.34 -31.68
N LEU A 6 -24.74 2.33 -32.17
CA LEU A 6 -24.76 0.99 -31.54
C LEU A 6 -23.41 0.27 -31.65
N ILE A 7 -22.73 0.40 -32.78
CA ILE A 7 -21.40 -0.18 -33.01
C ILE A 7 -20.35 0.50 -32.10
N PHE A 8 -20.41 1.82 -31.94
CA PHE A 8 -19.56 2.55 -31.02
C PHE A 8 -19.79 2.12 -29.56
N TYR A 9 -21.03 1.95 -29.15
CA TYR A 9 -21.39 1.49 -27.80
C TYR A 9 -20.88 0.07 -27.52
N LEU A 10 -21.01 -0.84 -28.49
CA LEU A 10 -20.47 -2.20 -28.37
C LEU A 10 -18.95 -2.21 -28.33
N LEU A 11 -18.25 -1.41 -29.15
CA LEU A 11 -16.80 -1.32 -29.13
C LEU A 11 -16.28 -0.74 -27.80
N PHE A 12 -16.97 0.26 -27.22
CA PHE A 12 -16.64 0.79 -25.91
C PHE A 12 -16.89 -0.22 -24.79
N SER A 13 -17.95 -1.01 -24.86
CA SER A 13 -18.24 -2.07 -23.89
C SER A 13 -17.18 -3.18 -23.94
N PHE A 14 -16.77 -3.60 -25.12
CA PHE A 14 -15.72 -4.61 -25.27
C PHE A 14 -14.34 -4.11 -24.81
N SER A 15 -14.02 -2.84 -25.02
CA SER A 15 -12.76 -2.28 -24.52
C SER A 15 -12.74 -2.20 -22.99
N SER A 16 -13.86 -1.92 -22.33
CA SER A 16 -13.97 -1.91 -20.89
C SER A 16 -13.80 -3.31 -20.29
N PHE A 17 -14.41 -4.32 -20.85
CA PHE A 17 -14.26 -5.72 -20.42
C PHE A 17 -12.82 -6.25 -20.64
N ALA A 18 -12.19 -5.91 -21.77
CA ALA A 18 -10.81 -6.31 -22.02
C ALA A 18 -9.82 -5.63 -21.06
N GLN A 19 -10.13 -4.43 -20.57
CA GLN A 19 -9.31 -3.70 -19.60
C GLN A 19 -9.50 -4.18 -18.16
N GLU A 20 -10.67 -4.70 -17.81
CA GLU A 20 -10.94 -5.26 -16.48
C GLU A 20 -10.18 -6.57 -16.27
N THR A 21 -10.15 -7.43 -17.27
CA THR A 21 -9.34 -8.66 -17.25
C THR A 21 -7.83 -8.39 -17.22
N ASP A 22 -7.39 -7.24 -17.66
CA ASP A 22 -5.98 -6.88 -17.73
C ASP A 22 -5.37 -6.61 -16.32
N PHE A 23 -6.11 -6.04 -15.37
CA PHE A 23 -5.60 -5.80 -14.01
C PHE A 23 -5.21 -7.09 -13.29
N PHE A 24 -6.14 -8.03 -13.19
CA PHE A 24 -5.92 -9.28 -12.44
C PHE A 24 -4.92 -10.21 -13.11
N THR A 25 -4.73 -10.10 -14.42
CA THR A 25 -3.70 -10.83 -15.16
C THR A 25 -2.33 -10.19 -15.05
N LYS A 26 -2.27 -8.86 -14.94
CA LYS A 26 -1.02 -8.12 -14.77
C LYS A 26 -0.50 -8.11 -13.35
N LEU A 27 -1.38 -8.11 -12.36
CA LEU A 27 -0.99 -8.03 -10.97
C LEU A 27 -0.07 -9.19 -10.58
N LYS A 28 1.16 -8.86 -10.24
CA LYS A 28 2.10 -9.80 -9.62
C LYS A 28 2.11 -9.61 -8.12
N TYR A 29 1.84 -10.68 -7.43
CA TYR A 29 2.01 -10.68 -6.00
C TYR A 29 3.44 -10.88 -5.57
N THR A 30 3.83 -10.13 -4.58
CA THR A 30 5.08 -10.34 -3.86
C THR A 30 4.84 -10.08 -2.38
N ASP A 31 5.33 -10.98 -1.54
CA ASP A 31 5.36 -10.71 -0.11
C ASP A 31 6.35 -9.60 0.17
N LEU A 32 5.88 -8.54 0.82
CA LEU A 32 6.70 -7.40 1.18
C LEU A 32 7.24 -7.55 2.60
N ILE A 33 8.54 -7.45 2.73
CA ILE A 33 9.24 -7.53 4.01
C ILE A 33 10.18 -6.35 4.20
N PHE A 34 10.54 -6.11 5.44
CA PHE A 34 11.62 -5.20 5.79
C PHE A 34 12.89 -6.02 6.01
N TYR A 35 13.72 -6.12 4.98
CA TYR A 35 14.94 -6.92 4.99
C TYR A 35 16.15 -6.18 5.56
N GLN A 36 16.24 -4.89 5.29
CA GLN A 36 17.37 -4.07 5.74
C GLN A 36 17.31 -3.85 7.25
N LYS A 37 18.48 -3.90 7.89
CA LYS A 37 18.59 -3.71 9.34
C LYS A 37 18.41 -2.26 9.78
N GLU A 38 18.71 -1.29 8.91
CA GLU A 38 18.62 0.13 9.21
C GLU A 38 17.84 0.90 8.14
N TYR A 39 16.97 1.77 8.62
CA TYR A 39 16.15 2.67 7.82
C TYR A 39 16.29 4.09 8.30
N ILE A 40 16.10 5.05 7.41
CA ILE A 40 15.91 6.46 7.74
C ILE A 40 14.45 6.83 7.52
N PHE A 41 13.95 7.78 8.29
CA PHE A 41 12.58 8.26 8.18
C PHE A 41 12.50 9.79 8.24
N ASP A 42 11.46 10.31 7.59
CA ASP A 42 10.98 11.69 7.67
C ASP A 42 9.46 11.65 7.86
N ILE A 43 8.95 12.17 8.97
CA ILE A 43 7.52 12.24 9.28
C ILE A 43 7.16 13.68 9.55
N ARG A 44 6.23 14.23 8.79
CA ARG A 44 5.74 15.59 8.90
C ARG A 44 4.25 15.59 9.16
N ILE A 45 3.83 16.26 10.21
CA ILE A 45 2.44 16.51 10.53
C ILE A 45 2.14 17.96 10.16
N LYS A 46 1.21 18.15 9.22
CA LYS A 46 0.72 19.47 8.81
C LYS A 46 -0.62 19.76 9.49
N GLY A 47 -0.86 21.01 9.88
CA GLY A 47 -2.08 21.45 10.56
C GLY A 47 -1.79 22.51 11.61
N GLU A 48 -2.68 22.67 12.58
CA GLU A 48 -2.59 23.75 13.60
C GLU A 48 -1.30 23.69 14.44
N ASN A 49 -0.82 22.48 14.74
CA ASN A 49 0.44 22.27 15.47
C ASN A 49 1.35 21.37 14.62
N PRO A 50 2.15 21.95 13.71
CA PRO A 50 2.99 21.17 12.84
C PRO A 50 4.14 20.51 13.63
N GLU A 51 4.37 19.25 13.32
CA GLU A 51 5.47 18.46 13.91
C GLU A 51 6.33 17.90 12.77
N ASN A 52 7.64 17.77 13.02
CA ASN A 52 8.56 17.16 12.07
C ASN A 52 9.55 16.27 12.82
N TYR A 53 9.67 15.02 12.39
CA TYR A 53 10.56 14.03 12.97
C TYR A 53 11.39 13.38 11.88
N THR A 54 12.71 13.50 11.97
CA THR A 54 13.65 12.84 11.07
C THR A 54 14.66 12.04 11.88
N GLY A 55 15.04 10.88 11.36
CA GLY A 55 15.99 10.05 12.10
C GLY A 55 16.25 8.72 11.42
N ASN A 56 16.82 7.81 12.21
CA ASN A 56 17.04 6.43 11.81
C ASN A 56 16.43 5.46 12.82
N PHE A 57 16.22 4.22 12.40
CA PHE A 57 15.68 3.18 13.24
C PHE A 57 16.06 1.80 12.69
N LYS A 58 15.85 0.78 13.51
CA LYS A 58 15.93 -0.63 13.11
C LYS A 58 14.58 -1.25 13.18
N ILE A 59 14.34 -2.27 12.36
CA ILE A 59 13.11 -3.06 12.40
C ILE A 59 13.43 -4.44 12.96
N SER A 60 12.62 -4.87 13.92
CA SER A 60 12.56 -6.27 14.34
C SER A 60 11.96 -7.10 13.20
N SER A 61 12.67 -8.14 12.78
CA SER A 61 12.21 -9.04 11.70
C SER A 61 10.94 -9.82 12.04
N ASN A 62 10.59 -9.89 13.32
CA ASN A 62 9.50 -10.74 13.79
C ASN A 62 8.15 -10.03 13.86
N ASP A 63 8.13 -8.74 14.24
CA ASP A 63 6.90 -8.04 14.61
C ASP A 63 6.71 -6.72 13.86
N TYR A 64 7.58 -6.43 12.89
CA TYR A 64 7.63 -5.11 12.21
C TYR A 64 7.73 -3.95 13.21
N GLU A 65 8.32 -4.21 14.38
CA GLU A 65 8.48 -3.19 15.40
C GLU A 65 9.69 -2.30 15.12
N ALA A 66 9.47 -0.98 15.16
CA ALA A 66 10.56 -0.01 15.10
C ALA A 66 11.34 -0.03 16.41
N THR A 67 12.62 -0.35 16.32
CA THR A 67 13.54 -0.40 17.45
C THR A 67 14.69 0.60 17.24
N ASN A 68 15.41 0.94 18.32
CA ASN A 68 16.57 1.83 18.24
C ASN A 68 16.31 3.12 17.45
N CYS A 69 15.14 3.76 17.67
CA CYS A 69 14.79 5.02 17.04
C CYS A 69 15.67 6.16 17.57
N ILE A 70 16.41 6.80 16.68
CA ILE A 70 17.30 7.93 16.98
C ILE A 70 16.85 9.11 16.15
N LEU A 71 16.53 10.24 16.81
CA LEU A 71 16.18 11.49 16.13
C LEU A 71 17.41 12.32 15.79
N ASN A 72 17.36 12.98 14.64
CA ASN A 72 18.41 13.90 14.21
C ASN A 72 18.35 15.23 14.99
N SER A 73 17.15 15.67 15.37
CA SER A 73 16.88 17.01 15.91
C SER A 73 16.64 17.07 17.40
N SER A 74 16.42 15.95 18.07
CA SER A 74 16.11 15.94 19.51
C SER A 74 16.65 14.70 20.20
N ARG A 75 17.14 14.89 21.44
CA ARG A 75 17.49 13.79 22.34
C ARG A 75 16.52 13.64 23.51
N HIS A 76 15.43 14.42 23.51
CA HIS A 76 14.41 14.32 24.55
C HIS A 76 13.62 13.02 24.41
N SER A 77 13.50 12.28 25.50
CA SER A 77 12.80 10.98 25.53
C SER A 77 11.35 11.06 25.07
N LYS A 78 10.67 12.17 25.35
CA LYS A 78 9.29 12.42 24.91
C LYS A 78 9.17 12.49 23.39
N ASP A 79 10.09 13.19 22.72
CA ASP A 79 10.10 13.33 21.27
C ASP A 79 10.43 11.99 20.61
N ILE A 80 11.40 11.26 21.14
CA ILE A 80 11.77 9.93 20.66
C ILE A 80 10.59 8.97 20.78
N LYS A 81 9.90 8.97 21.91
CA LYS A 81 8.70 8.14 22.12
C LYS A 81 7.61 8.49 21.11
N ARG A 82 7.32 9.77 20.92
CA ARG A 82 6.32 10.27 19.98
C ARG A 82 6.65 9.88 18.54
N ALA A 83 7.90 10.10 18.12
CA ALA A 83 8.36 9.72 16.80
C ALA A 83 8.27 8.20 16.55
N LYS A 84 8.67 7.38 17.54
CA LYS A 84 8.57 5.92 17.48
C LYS A 84 7.11 5.47 17.30
N GLU A 85 6.17 6.04 18.06
CA GLU A 85 4.75 5.73 17.96
C GLU A 85 4.17 6.08 16.57
N LEU A 86 4.54 7.24 16.02
CA LEU A 86 4.11 7.65 14.68
C LEU A 86 4.72 6.75 13.62
N LEU A 87 6.02 6.50 13.69
CA LEU A 87 6.73 5.62 12.78
C LEU A 87 6.11 4.22 12.74
N GLN A 88 5.84 3.64 13.92
CA GLN A 88 5.19 2.35 14.04
C GLN A 88 3.82 2.33 13.34
N LYS A 89 3.02 3.38 13.51
CA LYS A 89 1.74 3.51 12.82
C LYS A 89 1.90 3.58 11.31
N MET A 90 2.87 4.33 10.79
CA MET A 90 3.11 4.44 9.34
C MET A 90 3.55 3.10 8.74
N ILE A 91 4.42 2.36 9.43
CA ILE A 91 4.84 1.01 9.02
C ILE A 91 3.63 0.07 8.97
N LEU A 92 2.84 0.04 10.04
CA LEU A 92 1.67 -0.85 10.12
C LEU A 92 0.62 -0.52 9.06
N ILE A 93 0.30 0.77 8.87
CA ILE A 93 -0.67 1.21 7.85
C ILE A 93 -0.19 0.84 6.45
N SER A 94 1.07 1.10 6.13
CA SER A 94 1.63 0.79 4.81
C SER A 94 1.61 -0.70 4.52
N ASN A 95 2.01 -1.52 5.49
CA ASN A 95 2.01 -2.97 5.37
C ASN A 95 0.58 -3.55 5.30
N ALA A 96 -0.32 -3.07 6.18
CA ALA A 96 -1.70 -3.50 6.19
C ALA A 96 -2.41 -3.16 4.88
N LEU A 97 -2.19 -1.95 4.34
CA LEU A 97 -2.78 -1.53 3.07
C LEU A 97 -2.34 -2.42 1.91
N TYR A 98 -1.05 -2.74 1.83
CA TYR A 98 -0.52 -3.63 0.80
C TYR A 98 -1.07 -5.05 0.93
N ARG A 99 -1.03 -5.62 2.13
CA ARG A 99 -1.54 -6.97 2.40
C ARG A 99 -3.04 -7.08 2.20
N SER A 100 -3.81 -6.08 2.64
CA SER A 100 -5.25 -6.08 2.47
C SER A 100 -5.64 -6.06 1.01
N LEU A 101 -4.98 -5.22 0.20
CA LEU A 101 -5.22 -5.20 -1.23
C LEU A 101 -4.99 -6.58 -1.85
N TYR A 102 -3.87 -7.21 -1.53
CA TYR A 102 -3.56 -8.52 -2.06
C TYR A 102 -4.53 -9.59 -1.55
N GLN A 103 -4.72 -9.66 -0.24
CA GLN A 103 -5.53 -10.70 0.39
C GLN A 103 -6.98 -10.65 -0.09
N TYR A 104 -7.57 -9.45 -0.14
CA TYR A 104 -8.97 -9.30 -0.54
C TYR A 104 -9.16 -9.28 -2.05
N VAL A 105 -8.29 -8.62 -2.80
CA VAL A 105 -8.48 -8.44 -4.24
C VAL A 105 -7.96 -9.61 -5.04
N TYR A 106 -6.84 -10.20 -4.66
CA TYR A 106 -6.24 -11.28 -5.43
C TYR A 106 -6.91 -12.63 -5.18
N TYR A 107 -7.21 -12.97 -3.92
CA TYR A 107 -7.89 -14.23 -3.59
C TYR A 107 -9.39 -14.17 -3.84
N ASP A 108 -10.02 -13.04 -3.55
CA ASP A 108 -11.47 -12.84 -3.67
C ASP A 108 -11.81 -11.93 -4.85
N LYS A 109 -11.07 -12.06 -5.96
CA LYS A 109 -11.21 -11.20 -7.15
C LYS A 109 -12.63 -11.11 -7.71
N GLU A 110 -13.45 -12.14 -7.51
CA GLU A 110 -14.86 -12.16 -7.90
C GLU A 110 -15.73 -11.15 -7.14
N HIS A 111 -15.25 -10.67 -6.00
CA HIS A 111 -15.93 -9.68 -5.18
C HIS A 111 -15.53 -8.24 -5.48
N TYR A 112 -14.65 -8.04 -6.47
CA TYR A 112 -14.18 -6.72 -6.86
C TYR A 112 -14.29 -6.51 -8.36
N THR A 113 -14.56 -5.26 -8.73
CA THR A 113 -14.47 -4.79 -10.10
C THR A 113 -13.25 -3.90 -10.26
N ALA A 114 -12.52 -4.08 -11.36
CA ALA A 114 -11.37 -3.26 -11.72
C ALA A 114 -11.70 -2.38 -12.92
N SER A 115 -11.76 -1.09 -12.72
CA SER A 115 -12.01 -0.11 -13.79
C SER A 115 -10.72 0.61 -14.16
N TYR A 116 -10.36 0.57 -15.42
CA TYR A 116 -9.18 1.28 -15.95
C TYR A 116 -9.37 2.80 -15.85
N ILE A 117 -8.36 3.50 -15.32
CA ILE A 117 -8.37 4.97 -15.20
C ILE A 117 -7.34 5.59 -16.14
N ALA A 118 -6.14 5.05 -16.16
CA ALA A 118 -5.01 5.56 -16.93
C ALA A 118 -3.99 4.42 -17.12
N PRO A 119 -2.94 4.58 -17.95
CA PRO A 119 -1.90 3.59 -18.12
C PRO A 119 -1.37 3.10 -16.76
N ASN A 120 -1.43 1.77 -16.57
CA ASN A 120 -1.03 1.09 -15.35
C ASN A 120 -1.73 1.56 -14.06
N CYS A 121 -2.95 2.10 -14.18
CA CYS A 121 -3.72 2.64 -13.07
C CYS A 121 -5.18 2.19 -13.12
N TRP A 122 -5.67 1.58 -12.05
CA TRP A 122 -7.02 1.03 -11.94
C TRP A 122 -7.71 1.48 -10.66
N LYS A 123 -9.04 1.62 -10.75
CA LYS A 123 -9.93 1.75 -9.60
C LYS A 123 -10.52 0.39 -9.28
N LEU A 124 -10.34 -0.07 -8.06
CA LEU A 124 -10.93 -1.30 -7.53
C LEU A 124 -12.06 -0.94 -6.57
N SER A 125 -13.24 -1.46 -6.84
CA SER A 125 -14.43 -1.27 -6.01
C SER A 125 -15.04 -2.62 -5.67
N PHE A 126 -15.85 -2.70 -4.63
CA PHE A 126 -16.67 -3.87 -4.40
C PHE A 126 -17.61 -4.10 -5.58
N ALA A 127 -17.83 -5.34 -5.97
CA ALA A 127 -18.70 -5.71 -7.08
C ALA A 127 -20.13 -5.21 -6.84
N ASP A 128 -20.61 -5.33 -5.61
CA ASP A 128 -21.94 -4.88 -5.21
C ASP A 128 -22.01 -4.58 -3.69
N GLU A 129 -23.12 -3.98 -3.26
CA GLU A 129 -23.36 -3.62 -1.86
C GLU A 129 -23.61 -4.86 -0.99
N GLU A 130 -24.10 -5.96 -1.56
CA GLU A 130 -24.32 -7.21 -0.84
C GLU A 130 -22.99 -7.86 -0.48
N THR A 131 -22.05 -7.90 -1.42
CA THR A 131 -20.68 -8.33 -1.20
C THR A 131 -20.02 -7.53 -0.08
N ARG A 132 -20.16 -6.21 -0.10
CA ARG A 132 -19.64 -5.34 0.93
C ARG A 132 -20.21 -5.66 2.32
N LYS A 133 -21.52 -5.89 2.43
CA LYS A 133 -22.18 -6.29 3.68
C LYS A 133 -21.73 -7.67 4.15
N ARG A 134 -21.64 -8.63 3.24
CA ARG A 134 -21.21 -10.00 3.53
C ARG A 134 -19.79 -10.03 4.09
N MET A 135 -18.91 -9.19 3.58
CA MET A 135 -17.54 -9.05 4.07
C MET A 135 -17.43 -8.25 5.37
N SER A 136 -18.56 -7.89 5.99
CA SER A 136 -18.63 -7.12 7.24
C SER A 136 -17.89 -5.77 7.17
N VAL A 137 -17.79 -5.21 5.97
CA VAL A 137 -17.15 -3.89 5.77
C VAL A 137 -18.15 -2.80 6.12
N SER A 138 -17.83 -2.00 7.13
CA SER A 138 -18.71 -0.91 7.57
C SER A 138 -18.94 0.11 6.44
N LYS A 139 -20.05 0.87 6.52
CA LYS A 139 -20.33 1.95 5.55
C LYS A 139 -19.23 3.02 5.53
N ASP A 140 -18.54 3.18 6.66
CA ASP A 140 -17.48 4.15 6.86
C ASP A 140 -16.08 3.61 6.49
N ALA A 141 -16.02 2.38 5.98
CA ALA A 141 -14.78 1.79 5.52
C ALA A 141 -14.43 2.25 4.09
N VAL A 142 -13.26 1.81 3.63
CA VAL A 142 -12.74 2.12 2.29
C VAL A 142 -13.82 1.95 1.23
N CYS A 143 -14.14 3.03 0.51
CA CYS A 143 -15.12 3.01 -0.57
C CYS A 143 -14.54 2.37 -1.83
N TYR A 144 -13.26 2.63 -2.11
CA TYR A 144 -12.52 2.05 -3.24
C TYR A 144 -11.03 2.24 -3.07
N PHE A 145 -10.26 1.48 -3.86
CA PHE A 145 -8.82 1.66 -4.01
C PHE A 145 -8.50 2.21 -5.41
N ILE A 146 -7.47 3.04 -5.50
CA ILE A 146 -6.78 3.34 -6.75
C ILE A 146 -5.41 2.67 -6.66
N VAL A 147 -5.10 1.80 -7.62
CA VAL A 147 -3.86 1.01 -7.63
C VAL A 147 -3.06 1.32 -8.88
N LYS A 148 -1.77 1.57 -8.70
CA LYS A 148 -0.82 1.67 -9.82
C LYS A 148 0.15 0.49 -9.79
N LEU A 149 0.40 -0.05 -10.96
CA LEU A 149 1.40 -1.09 -11.18
C LEU A 149 2.57 -0.51 -11.99
N ASP A 150 3.73 -1.13 -11.89
CA ASP A 150 4.81 -0.91 -12.85
C ASP A 150 4.61 -1.75 -14.12
N GLU A 151 5.57 -1.66 -15.04
CA GLU A 151 5.54 -2.42 -16.29
C GLU A 151 5.60 -3.94 -16.08
N ASN A 152 6.17 -4.37 -14.96
CA ASN A 152 6.29 -5.78 -14.58
C ASN A 152 5.07 -6.31 -13.79
N GLY A 153 4.13 -5.44 -13.44
CA GLY A 153 2.92 -5.81 -12.71
C GLY A 153 3.03 -5.71 -11.17
N TYR A 154 4.11 -5.13 -10.64
CA TYR A 154 4.25 -4.90 -9.20
C TYR A 154 3.54 -3.61 -8.78
N ILE A 155 2.96 -3.63 -7.59
CA ILE A 155 2.28 -2.47 -7.02
C ILE A 155 3.29 -1.37 -6.69
N THR A 156 3.09 -0.20 -7.27
CA THR A 156 3.90 1.00 -6.99
C THR A 156 3.16 2.05 -6.17
N GLN A 157 1.82 2.06 -6.20
CA GLN A 157 1.01 2.97 -5.39
C GLN A 157 -0.32 2.33 -5.04
N ILE A 158 -0.77 2.56 -3.82
CA ILE A 158 -2.14 2.29 -3.38
C ILE A 158 -2.70 3.58 -2.78
N LYS A 159 -3.83 4.03 -3.30
CA LYS A 159 -4.66 5.04 -2.67
C LYS A 159 -5.95 4.39 -2.19
N SER A 160 -6.20 4.43 -0.90
CA SER A 160 -7.43 3.97 -0.26
C SER A 160 -8.31 5.18 0.02
N VAL A 161 -9.48 5.24 -0.60
CA VAL A 161 -10.44 6.32 -0.44
C VAL A 161 -11.57 5.86 0.46
N ILE A 162 -11.73 6.51 1.61
CA ILE A 162 -12.74 6.19 2.63
C ILE A 162 -13.92 7.14 2.49
N GLU A 163 -13.65 8.43 2.38
CA GLU A 163 -14.58 9.53 2.16
C GLU A 163 -13.92 10.55 1.25
N GLU A 164 -14.64 11.52 0.73
CA GLU A 164 -14.12 12.51 -0.24
C GLU A 164 -12.80 13.17 0.22
N ASP A 165 -12.71 13.52 1.51
CA ASP A 165 -11.54 14.22 2.08
C ASP A 165 -10.65 13.33 2.93
N ARG A 166 -11.00 12.05 3.09
CA ARG A 166 -10.29 11.11 3.95
C ARG A 166 -9.68 10.02 3.12
N ASP A 167 -8.39 10.17 2.85
CA ASP A 167 -7.67 9.20 2.07
C ASP A 167 -6.31 8.83 2.68
N ILE A 168 -5.82 7.68 2.26
CA ILE A 168 -4.48 7.20 2.54
C ILE A 168 -3.83 6.89 1.22
N THR A 169 -2.73 7.54 0.90
CA THR A 169 -1.93 7.24 -0.29
C THR A 169 -0.57 6.76 0.14
N VAL A 170 -0.12 5.65 -0.41
CA VAL A 170 1.21 5.09 -0.16
C VAL A 170 1.86 4.68 -1.47
N ASP A 171 3.04 5.21 -1.72
CA ASP A 171 3.94 4.83 -2.81
C ASP A 171 4.95 3.82 -2.29
N TYR A 172 5.18 2.77 -3.06
CA TYR A 172 6.08 1.68 -2.73
C TYR A 172 7.20 1.61 -3.77
N THR A 173 8.44 1.58 -3.30
CA THR A 173 9.58 1.15 -4.12
C THR A 173 10.13 -0.11 -3.50
N THR A 174 10.18 -1.16 -4.27
CA THR A 174 10.58 -2.50 -3.83
C THR A 174 11.77 -2.99 -4.65
N LYS A 175 12.52 -3.91 -4.07
CA LYS A 175 13.55 -4.70 -4.75
C LYS A 175 13.26 -6.16 -4.49
N GLU A 176 13.11 -6.93 -5.54
CA GLU A 176 13.01 -8.39 -5.43
C GLU A 176 14.28 -8.95 -4.81
N LEU A 177 14.13 -9.85 -3.85
CA LEU A 177 15.24 -10.52 -3.20
C LEU A 177 15.70 -11.71 -4.06
N SER A 178 17.01 -11.87 -4.20
CA SER A 178 17.57 -13.08 -4.77
C SER A 178 17.25 -14.31 -3.90
N PRO A 179 17.27 -15.51 -4.43
CA PRO A 179 17.07 -16.73 -3.66
C PRO A 179 18.01 -16.86 -2.46
N GLN A 180 19.25 -16.37 -2.60
CA GLN A 180 20.22 -16.36 -1.50
C GLN A 180 19.86 -15.37 -0.38
N GLU A 181 19.42 -14.16 -0.75
CA GLU A 181 18.96 -13.16 0.21
C GLU A 181 17.69 -13.65 0.92
N ALA A 182 16.74 -14.23 0.19
CA ALA A 182 15.53 -14.84 0.75
C ALA A 182 15.87 -16.01 1.69
N SER A 183 16.79 -16.87 1.32
CA SER A 183 17.24 -18.00 2.15
C SER A 183 17.90 -17.53 3.45
N ALA A 184 18.64 -16.42 3.43
CA ALA A 184 19.29 -15.86 4.62
C ALA A 184 18.30 -15.33 5.69
N LEU A 185 17.02 -15.18 5.36
CA LEU A 185 15.98 -14.70 6.28
C LEU A 185 15.43 -15.81 7.20
N GLY A 186 15.81 -17.06 6.99
CA GLY A 186 15.48 -18.19 7.85
C GLY A 186 14.05 -18.71 7.71
N GLY A 187 13.69 -19.71 8.51
CA GLY A 187 12.51 -20.57 8.35
C GLY A 187 11.13 -19.92 8.30
N LYS A 188 10.96 -18.64 8.66
CA LYS A 188 9.68 -17.91 8.50
C LYS A 188 9.32 -17.64 7.04
N ILE A 189 10.32 -17.61 6.15
CA ILE A 189 10.09 -17.46 4.72
C ILE A 189 9.80 -18.80 4.06
N THR A 190 10.09 -19.90 4.71
CA THR A 190 9.79 -21.22 4.14
C THR A 190 8.29 -21.40 3.90
N GLU A 191 7.42 -20.83 4.73
CA GLU A 191 5.97 -20.82 4.50
C GLU A 191 5.59 -19.98 3.29
N VAL A 192 6.25 -18.84 3.10
CA VAL A 192 6.05 -17.93 1.97
C VAL A 192 6.59 -18.55 0.68
N LEU A 193 7.78 -19.15 0.70
CA LEU A 193 8.40 -19.80 -0.46
C LEU A 193 7.69 -21.09 -0.88
N MET A 194 6.99 -21.79 0.01
CA MET A 194 6.16 -22.95 -0.34
C MET A 194 4.98 -22.60 -1.27
N GLY A 195 4.58 -21.34 -1.33
CA GLY A 195 3.53 -20.85 -2.22
C GLY A 195 4.00 -20.37 -3.59
N ASN A 196 5.27 -20.50 -3.98
CA ASN A 196 5.87 -19.87 -5.17
C ASN A 196 5.76 -18.33 -5.18
N ASN A 197 5.64 -17.71 -4.03
CA ASN A 197 5.52 -16.27 -3.92
C ASN A 197 6.91 -15.62 -4.00
N LEU A 198 7.01 -14.58 -4.80
CA LEU A 198 8.19 -13.73 -4.83
C LEU A 198 8.26 -12.94 -3.52
N VAL A 199 9.46 -12.70 -3.03
CA VAL A 199 9.70 -11.88 -1.84
C VAL A 199 10.42 -10.61 -2.25
N SER A 200 9.87 -9.48 -1.89
CA SER A 200 10.48 -8.18 -2.16
C SER A 200 10.73 -7.40 -0.89
N ASN A 201 11.83 -6.67 -0.88
CA ASN A 201 12.15 -5.74 0.19
C ASN A 201 11.64 -4.34 -0.13
N PHE A 202 11.08 -3.67 0.86
CA PHE A 202 10.85 -2.24 0.79
C PHE A 202 12.19 -1.50 0.77
N THR A 203 12.43 -0.76 -0.29
CA THR A 203 13.58 0.16 -0.38
C THR A 203 13.17 1.59 -0.08
N ASN A 204 11.94 1.96 -0.41
CA ASN A 204 11.35 3.25 -0.07
C ASN A 204 9.82 3.13 0.04
N ILE A 205 9.26 3.72 1.09
CA ILE A 205 7.83 3.89 1.28
C ILE A 205 7.58 5.37 1.52
N LYS A 206 6.75 5.98 0.68
CA LYS A 206 6.27 7.36 0.88
C LYS A 206 4.77 7.34 1.03
N GLY A 207 4.24 8.17 1.90
CA GLY A 207 2.79 8.20 2.03
C GLY A 207 2.25 9.49 2.61
N SER A 208 0.96 9.64 2.44
CA SER A 208 0.17 10.68 3.07
C SER A 208 -1.14 10.11 3.61
N ILE A 209 -1.53 10.61 4.77
CA ILE A 209 -2.80 10.29 5.43
C ILE A 209 -3.50 11.61 5.70
N SER A 210 -4.61 11.83 5.03
CA SER A 210 -5.47 13.00 5.24
C SER A 210 -6.60 12.65 6.20
N ASN A 211 -6.82 13.47 7.21
CA ASN A 211 -7.93 13.33 8.13
C ASN A 211 -8.55 14.72 8.41
N PRO A 212 -9.62 15.07 7.68
CA PRO A 212 -10.28 16.37 7.82
C PRO A 212 -10.88 16.59 9.20
N ASN A 213 -11.34 15.54 9.88
CA ASN A 213 -11.97 15.65 11.21
C ASN A 213 -11.02 16.21 12.27
N VAL A 214 -9.71 15.96 12.13
CA VAL A 214 -8.68 16.51 13.03
C VAL A 214 -7.85 17.61 12.36
N LYS A 215 -8.23 18.03 11.14
CA LYS A 215 -7.53 19.03 10.33
C LYS A 215 -6.01 18.81 10.26
N LYS A 216 -5.61 17.54 10.15
CA LYS A 216 -4.21 17.14 10.09
C LYS A 216 -3.93 16.26 8.87
N THR A 217 -2.78 16.49 8.26
CA THR A 217 -2.24 15.63 7.22
C THR A 217 -0.89 15.12 7.67
N PHE A 218 -0.74 13.81 7.68
CA PHE A 218 0.52 13.13 7.94
C PHE A 218 1.19 12.83 6.60
N VAL A 219 2.45 13.24 6.44
CA VAL A 219 3.28 12.89 5.29
C VAL A 219 4.51 12.18 5.81
N PHE A 220 4.86 11.07 5.21
CA PHE A 220 6.00 10.28 5.68
C PHE A 220 6.82 9.70 4.53
N GLU A 221 8.10 9.49 4.79
CA GLU A 221 9.01 8.73 3.96
C GLU A 221 9.84 7.80 4.85
N ILE A 222 9.95 6.54 4.47
CA ILE A 222 10.76 5.52 5.13
C ILE A 222 11.61 4.89 4.03
N LYS A 223 12.92 4.95 4.14
CA LYS A 223 13.82 4.38 3.12
C LYS A 223 15.00 3.65 3.75
N THR A 224 15.55 2.70 3.01
CA THR A 224 16.76 1.99 3.43
C THR A 224 17.91 2.98 3.59
N LYS A 225 18.69 2.80 4.65
CA LYS A 225 19.95 3.51 4.82
C LYS A 225 20.98 2.87 3.88
N GLN A 226 21.48 3.65 2.96
CA GLN A 226 22.57 3.24 2.07
C GLN A 226 23.90 3.19 2.83
#